data_369a4be7c0ebadf341ae89f662ce8cb8
#
_entry.id   369a4be7c0ebadf341ae89f662ce8cb8
#
_cell.length_a   1.000
_cell.length_b   1.000
_cell.length_c   1.000
_cell.angle_alpha   90.00
_cell.angle_beta   90.00
_cell.angle_gamma   90.00
#
_symmetry.space_group_name_H-M   'P 1'
#
loop_
_entity.id
_entity.type
_entity.pdbx_description
1 polymer ?
#
loop_
_entity_poly.entity_id
_entity_poly.type
_entity_poly.pdbx_seq_one_letter_code
_entity_poly.pdbx_strand_id
1 'polypeptide(L)'
;MKTVHLLLTGLSINILLLSLNRLTSFTASYLQPFEFLRWLDFNAMIPIPLLSILLYYFLLKDTVKGSAFKKTALYSFLFVMFITGVYLFGASSGDHEVTNYLNTRFCDRGETKSTLCNIISYNDDEFSHYVYYLGFVLMNLVLIFMEYNVPRQKEMVKKDYIFVSLNALFIGL
;
A
#
# COMPACT_ATOMS: atom_id res chain seq x y z
N MET A 1 -12.19 3.21 -19.22
CA MET A 1 -12.66 3.83 -17.96
C MET A 1 -13.29 2.85 -16.97
N LYS A 2 -14.21 1.92 -17.36
CA LYS A 2 -14.85 0.98 -16.37
C LYS A 2 -13.83 0.20 -15.52
N THR A 3 -12.78 -0.36 -16.14
CA THR A 3 -11.72 -1.09 -15.42
C THR A 3 -10.98 -0.20 -14.43
N VAL A 4 -10.61 1.01 -14.84
CA VAL A 4 -9.93 1.99 -13.95
C VAL A 4 -10.82 2.33 -12.76
N HIS A 5 -12.12 2.61 -12.98
CA HIS A 5 -13.05 2.87 -11.89
C HIS A 5 -13.16 1.70 -10.91
N LEU A 6 -13.24 0.48 -11.43
CA LEU A 6 -13.30 -0.72 -10.59
C LEU A 6 -12.04 -0.88 -9.73
N LEU A 7 -10.86 -0.68 -10.32
CA LEU A 7 -9.59 -0.81 -9.62
C LEU A 7 -9.39 0.27 -8.56
N LEU A 8 -9.72 1.53 -8.88
CA LEU A 8 -9.68 2.63 -7.89
C LEU A 8 -10.68 2.43 -6.76
N THR A 9 -11.91 1.97 -7.07
CA THR A 9 -12.88 1.59 -6.04
C THR A 9 -12.36 0.43 -5.17
N GLY A 10 -11.70 -0.55 -5.79
CA GLY A 10 -11.06 -1.65 -5.08
C GLY A 10 -10.00 -1.16 -4.09
N LEU A 11 -9.15 -0.21 -4.50
CA LEU A 11 -8.17 0.43 -3.60
C LEU A 11 -8.85 1.16 -2.45
N SER A 12 -9.88 1.95 -2.71
CA SER A 12 -10.66 2.64 -1.66
C SER A 12 -11.31 1.66 -0.69
N ILE A 13 -11.88 0.56 -1.17
CA ILE A 13 -12.43 -0.50 -0.32
C ILE A 13 -11.33 -1.16 0.51
N ASN A 14 -10.14 -1.37 -0.06
CA ASN A 14 -9.03 -1.98 0.67
C ASN A 14 -8.54 -1.10 1.83
N ILE A 15 -8.56 0.23 1.69
CA ILE A 15 -8.29 1.17 2.78
C ILE A 15 -9.36 1.06 3.88
N LEU A 16 -10.64 0.94 3.51
CA LEU A 16 -11.71 0.69 4.47
C LEU A 16 -11.52 -0.64 5.21
N LEU A 17 -11.09 -1.68 4.52
CA LEU A 17 -10.77 -2.97 5.14
C LEU A 17 -9.62 -2.85 6.15
N LEU A 18 -8.57 -2.09 5.83
CA LEU A 18 -7.48 -1.81 6.76
C LEU A 18 -7.99 -1.07 8.00
N SER A 19 -8.81 -0.04 7.80
CA SER A 19 -9.42 0.72 8.91
C SER A 19 -10.32 -0.16 9.79
N LEU A 20 -11.17 -0.98 9.20
CA LEU A 20 -12.02 -1.93 9.93
C LEU A 20 -11.20 -2.97 10.69
N ASN A 21 -10.13 -3.47 10.07
CA ASN A 21 -9.20 -4.40 10.72
C ASN A 21 -8.57 -3.80 12.00
N ARG A 22 -8.28 -2.50 12.00
CA ARG A 22 -7.69 -1.78 13.14
C ARG A 22 -8.71 -1.39 14.20
N LEU A 23 -9.91 -0.98 13.79
CA LEU A 23 -10.92 -0.40 14.69
C LEU A 23 -11.83 -1.44 15.33
N THR A 24 -11.83 -2.69 14.83
CA THR A 24 -12.71 -3.74 15.36
C THR A 24 -11.95 -4.74 16.21
N SER A 25 -12.64 -5.31 17.20
CA SER A 25 -12.08 -6.39 18.05
C SER A 25 -12.04 -7.77 17.37
N PHE A 26 -12.61 -7.93 16.18
CA PHE A 26 -12.69 -9.22 15.47
C PHE A 26 -11.34 -9.86 15.19
N THR A 27 -10.33 -9.05 14.98
CA THR A 27 -8.97 -9.49 14.62
C THR A 27 -7.97 -9.32 15.76
N ALA A 28 -8.42 -9.06 16.98
CA ALA A 28 -7.56 -8.85 18.15
C ALA A 28 -6.93 -10.13 18.72
N SER A 29 -7.47 -11.31 18.35
CA SER A 29 -6.94 -12.61 18.83
C SER A 29 -5.58 -12.93 18.24
N TYR A 30 -4.83 -13.78 18.96
CA TYR A 30 -3.46 -14.15 18.60
C TYR A 30 -3.40 -15.40 17.71
N LEU A 31 -2.43 -15.38 16.79
CA LEU A 31 -2.06 -16.53 15.97
C LEU A 31 -1.29 -17.58 16.79
N GLN A 32 -1.63 -18.84 16.59
CA GLN A 32 -0.93 -19.97 17.19
C GLN A 32 0.11 -20.57 16.22
N PRO A 33 1.16 -21.25 16.68
CA PRO A 33 1.59 -21.40 18.08
C PRO A 33 2.31 -20.16 18.65
N PHE A 34 2.50 -20.10 19.95
CA PHE A 34 3.29 -19.08 20.67
C PHE A 34 2.73 -17.67 20.69
N GLU A 35 1.52 -17.43 20.15
CA GLU A 35 0.93 -16.10 20.08
C GLU A 35 1.88 -15.07 19.44
N PHE A 36 2.54 -15.47 18.35
CA PHE A 36 3.65 -14.73 17.73
C PHE A 36 3.21 -13.46 16.99
N LEU A 37 1.92 -13.28 16.74
CA LEU A 37 1.33 -12.12 16.07
C LEU A 37 -0.18 -12.09 16.35
N ARG A 38 -0.83 -10.92 16.25
CA ARG A 38 -2.30 -10.82 16.23
C ARG A 38 -2.83 -10.98 14.81
N TRP A 39 -4.08 -11.43 14.65
CA TRP A 39 -4.70 -11.45 13.32
C TRP A 39 -4.76 -10.06 12.68
N LEU A 40 -4.94 -8.99 13.48
CA LEU A 40 -4.94 -7.63 12.93
C LEU A 40 -3.61 -7.25 12.29
N ASP A 41 -2.49 -7.62 12.92
CA ASP A 41 -1.15 -7.34 12.41
C ASP A 41 -0.86 -8.19 11.16
N PHE A 42 -1.23 -9.49 11.19
CA PHE A 42 -1.10 -10.38 10.05
C PHE A 42 -1.87 -9.88 8.81
N ASN A 43 -3.13 -9.44 9.01
CA ASN A 43 -3.95 -8.93 7.91
C ASN A 43 -3.36 -7.66 7.31
N ALA A 44 -2.86 -6.75 8.13
CA ALA A 44 -2.23 -5.52 7.69
C ALA A 44 -0.82 -5.74 7.11
N MET A 45 -0.15 -6.82 7.49
CA MET A 45 1.17 -7.21 6.97
C MET A 45 1.10 -7.87 5.59
N ILE A 46 0.15 -8.79 5.36
CA ILE A 46 0.14 -9.66 4.18
C ILE A 46 -1.07 -9.45 3.29
N PRO A 47 -2.31 -9.88 3.63
CA PRO A 47 -3.41 -9.90 2.66
C PRO A 47 -3.83 -8.52 2.18
N ILE A 48 -3.87 -7.52 3.05
CA ILE A 48 -4.31 -6.17 2.69
C ILE A 48 -3.27 -5.47 1.79
N PRO A 49 -1.96 -5.42 2.13
CA PRO A 49 -0.96 -4.86 1.23
C PRO A 49 -0.83 -5.63 -0.08
N LEU A 50 -0.91 -6.96 -0.05
CA LEU A 50 -0.89 -7.76 -1.26
C LEU A 50 -2.05 -7.41 -2.20
N LEU A 51 -3.25 -7.25 -1.67
CA LEU A 51 -4.41 -6.81 -2.46
C LEU A 51 -4.17 -5.42 -3.06
N SER A 52 -3.63 -4.46 -2.29
CA SER A 52 -3.22 -3.15 -2.81
C SER A 52 -2.24 -3.27 -3.97
N ILE A 53 -1.17 -4.06 -3.81
CA ILE A 53 -0.15 -4.28 -4.83
C ILE A 53 -0.77 -4.86 -6.11
N LEU A 54 -1.65 -5.85 -6.00
CA LEU A 54 -2.33 -6.45 -7.14
C LEU A 54 -3.22 -5.43 -7.88
N LEU A 55 -3.96 -4.60 -7.14
CA LEU A 55 -4.79 -3.56 -7.72
C LEU A 55 -3.94 -2.50 -8.46
N TYR A 56 -2.81 -2.08 -7.87
CA TYR A 56 -1.84 -1.17 -8.51
C TYR A 56 -1.21 -1.80 -9.75
N TYR A 57 -0.85 -3.07 -9.70
CA TYR A 57 -0.32 -3.80 -10.86
C TYR A 57 -1.33 -3.87 -12.00
N PHE A 58 -2.60 -4.19 -11.70
CA PHE A 58 -3.65 -4.23 -12.73
C PHE A 58 -3.96 -2.84 -13.29
N LEU A 59 -3.89 -1.79 -12.46
CA LEU A 59 -4.03 -0.41 -12.91
C LEU A 59 -2.92 -0.03 -13.89
N LEU A 60 -1.66 -0.33 -13.55
CA LEU A 60 -0.51 -0.14 -14.43
C LEU A 60 -0.69 -0.91 -15.75
N LYS A 61 -1.08 -2.17 -15.68
CA LYS A 61 -1.29 -3.03 -16.86
C LYS A 61 -2.40 -2.50 -17.76
N ASP A 62 -3.49 -1.96 -17.19
CA ASP A 62 -4.60 -1.37 -17.95
C ASP A 62 -4.17 -0.06 -18.62
N THR A 63 -3.41 0.80 -17.90
CA THR A 63 -2.89 2.07 -18.44
C THR A 63 -2.08 1.85 -19.71
N VAL A 64 -1.19 0.87 -19.76
CA VAL A 64 -0.30 0.63 -20.91
C VAL A 64 -0.86 -0.39 -21.90
N LYS A 65 -2.11 -0.83 -21.75
CA LYS A 65 -2.73 -1.84 -22.59
C LYS A 65 -2.80 -1.40 -24.05
N GLY A 66 -2.27 -2.25 -24.95
CA GLY A 66 -2.29 -1.99 -26.38
C GLY A 66 -1.35 -0.88 -26.85
N SER A 67 -0.61 -0.24 -25.99
CA SER A 67 0.33 0.83 -26.33
C SER A 67 1.68 0.29 -26.81
N ALA A 68 2.24 0.93 -27.83
CA ALA A 68 3.62 0.71 -28.28
C ALA A 68 4.65 1.18 -27.23
N PHE A 69 4.24 1.99 -26.25
CA PHE A 69 5.08 2.44 -25.14
C PHE A 69 5.74 1.29 -24.38
N LYS A 70 5.08 0.13 -24.28
CA LYS A 70 5.65 -1.09 -23.66
C LYS A 70 6.97 -1.57 -24.26
N LYS A 71 7.28 -1.16 -25.50
CA LYS A 71 8.51 -1.56 -26.20
C LYS A 71 9.66 -0.57 -25.99
N THR A 72 9.45 0.50 -25.22
CA THR A 72 10.45 1.55 -24.99
C THR A 72 11.34 1.25 -23.79
N ALA A 73 12.57 1.76 -23.80
CA ALA A 73 13.48 1.72 -22.66
C ALA A 73 12.89 2.48 -21.45
N LEU A 74 12.14 3.57 -21.70
CA LEU A 74 11.48 4.34 -20.64
C LEU A 74 10.44 3.48 -19.90
N TYR A 75 9.64 2.69 -20.62
CA TYR A 75 8.70 1.76 -19.97
C TYR A 75 9.45 0.76 -19.08
N SER A 76 10.55 0.17 -19.56
CA SER A 76 11.33 -0.78 -18.78
C SER A 76 11.90 -0.15 -17.51
N PHE A 77 12.42 1.07 -17.61
CA PHE A 77 12.90 1.85 -16.45
C PHE A 77 11.77 2.12 -15.45
N LEU A 78 10.63 2.65 -15.90
CA LEU A 78 9.47 2.93 -15.05
C LEU A 78 8.92 1.65 -14.41
N PHE A 79 8.94 0.53 -15.12
CA PHE A 79 8.51 -0.75 -14.56
C PHE A 79 9.44 -1.23 -13.43
N VAL A 80 10.77 -1.08 -13.59
CA VAL A 80 11.73 -1.37 -12.51
C VAL A 80 11.48 -0.48 -11.30
N MET A 81 11.26 0.83 -11.51
CA MET A 81 10.90 1.77 -10.45
C MET A 81 9.60 1.37 -9.74
N PHE A 82 8.60 0.88 -10.49
CA PHE A 82 7.36 0.35 -9.91
C PHE A 82 7.62 -0.85 -9.00
N ILE A 83 8.41 -1.82 -9.46
CA ILE A 83 8.78 -3.01 -8.66
C ILE A 83 9.56 -2.59 -7.41
N THR A 84 10.46 -1.61 -7.51
CA THR A 84 11.16 -1.05 -6.35
C THR A 84 10.15 -0.45 -5.34
N GLY A 85 9.17 0.32 -5.82
CA GLY A 85 8.10 0.86 -4.99
C GLY A 85 7.28 -0.23 -4.29
N VAL A 86 6.90 -1.28 -5.02
CA VAL A 86 6.21 -2.46 -4.49
C VAL A 86 7.02 -3.14 -3.38
N TYR A 87 8.33 -3.33 -3.60
CA TYR A 87 9.22 -3.94 -2.61
C TYR A 87 9.29 -3.11 -1.32
N LEU A 88 9.52 -1.80 -1.44
CA LEU A 88 9.59 -0.89 -0.29
C LEU A 88 8.27 -0.87 0.48
N PHE A 89 7.14 -0.75 -0.21
CA PHE A 89 5.81 -0.77 0.37
C PHE A 89 5.52 -2.08 1.13
N GLY A 90 5.83 -3.23 0.53
CA GLY A 90 5.61 -4.54 1.16
C GLY A 90 6.56 -4.80 2.34
N ALA A 91 7.84 -4.47 2.19
CA ALA A 91 8.84 -4.65 3.25
C ALA A 91 8.51 -3.80 4.48
N SER A 92 8.13 -2.53 4.26
CA SER A 92 7.75 -1.65 5.36
C SER A 92 6.45 -2.04 6.04
N SER A 93 5.45 -2.54 5.29
CA SER A 93 4.23 -3.09 5.89
C SER A 93 4.55 -4.26 6.81
N GLY A 94 5.50 -5.13 6.43
CA GLY A 94 5.96 -6.24 7.28
C GLY A 94 6.69 -5.76 8.53
N ASP A 95 7.62 -4.83 8.38
CA ASP A 95 8.39 -4.26 9.48
C ASP A 95 7.49 -3.54 10.50
N HIS A 96 6.61 -2.67 10.02
CA HIS A 96 5.66 -1.95 10.87
C HIS A 96 4.78 -2.90 11.70
N GLU A 97 4.16 -3.90 11.09
CA GLU A 97 3.23 -4.77 11.81
C GLU A 97 3.93 -5.66 12.84
N VAL A 98 5.13 -6.14 12.53
CA VAL A 98 5.93 -6.94 13.48
C VAL A 98 6.41 -6.06 14.63
N THR A 99 6.94 -4.89 14.36
CA THR A 99 7.46 -3.99 15.40
C THR A 99 6.33 -3.39 16.24
N ASN A 100 5.17 -3.06 15.65
CA ASN A 100 3.95 -2.64 16.36
C ASN A 100 3.49 -3.71 17.36
N TYR A 101 3.43 -4.96 16.91
CA TYR A 101 3.09 -6.07 17.80
C TYR A 101 4.10 -6.22 18.96
N LEU A 102 5.41 -6.16 18.67
CA LEU A 102 6.46 -6.26 19.67
C LEU A 102 6.42 -5.08 20.65
N ASN A 103 6.23 -3.87 20.15
CA ASN A 103 6.10 -2.64 20.94
C ASN A 103 4.92 -2.76 21.93
N THR A 104 3.73 -3.04 21.40
CA THR A 104 2.51 -3.19 22.22
C THR A 104 2.62 -4.30 23.25
N ARG A 105 3.25 -5.43 22.91
CA ARG A 105 3.32 -6.60 23.81
C ARG A 105 4.38 -6.47 24.87
N PHE A 106 5.55 -5.91 24.56
CA PHE A 106 6.73 -5.99 25.42
C PHE A 106 7.27 -4.64 25.89
N CYS A 107 6.91 -3.52 25.22
CA CYS A 107 7.51 -2.22 25.49
C CYS A 107 6.55 -1.20 26.12
N ASP A 108 5.26 -1.24 25.83
CA ASP A 108 4.29 -0.24 26.32
C ASP A 108 3.97 -0.34 27.82
N ARG A 109 4.44 -1.40 28.50
CA ARG A 109 4.11 -1.71 29.91
C ARG A 109 5.19 -1.32 30.92
N GLY A 110 6.31 -0.73 30.49
CA GLY A 110 7.45 -0.40 31.35
C GLY A 110 7.63 1.09 31.59
N GLU A 111 7.99 1.49 32.83
CA GLU A 111 8.29 2.89 33.19
C GLU A 111 9.58 3.42 32.56
N THR A 112 10.54 2.55 32.21
CA THR A 112 11.80 2.89 31.54
C THR A 112 11.96 2.07 30.27
N LYS A 113 11.99 2.75 29.12
CA LYS A 113 12.24 2.10 27.83
C LYS A 113 13.69 1.62 27.78
N SER A 114 13.88 0.32 27.66
CA SER A 114 15.19 -0.26 27.37
C SER A 114 15.69 0.16 26.00
N THR A 115 17.01 0.04 25.74
CA THR A 115 17.59 0.30 24.41
C THR A 115 16.89 -0.53 23.31
N LEU A 116 16.51 -1.78 23.62
CA LEU A 116 15.76 -2.63 22.70
C LEU A 116 14.39 -2.05 22.38
N CYS A 117 13.65 -1.59 23.38
CA CYS A 117 12.34 -0.98 23.16
C CYS A 117 12.43 0.35 22.38
N ASN A 118 13.50 1.13 22.58
CA ASN A 118 13.73 2.33 21.77
C ASN A 118 13.95 1.97 20.28
N ILE A 119 14.70 0.90 20.00
CA ILE A 119 14.90 0.40 18.62
C ILE A 119 13.57 -0.06 18.02
N ILE A 120 12.78 -0.86 18.77
CA ILE A 120 11.49 -1.35 18.31
C ILE A 120 10.53 -0.18 18.03
N SER A 121 10.39 0.79 18.97
CA SER A 121 9.54 1.96 18.78
C SER A 121 9.97 2.81 17.58
N TYR A 122 11.29 3.01 17.37
CA TYR A 122 11.77 3.76 16.22
C TYR A 122 11.43 3.08 14.88
N ASN A 123 11.57 1.74 14.82
CA ASN A 123 11.17 1.01 13.61
C ASN A 123 9.66 1.07 13.39
N ASP A 124 8.85 0.97 14.45
CA ASP A 124 7.39 1.03 14.39
C ASP A 124 6.92 2.43 13.97
N ASP A 125 7.30 3.47 14.71
CA ASP A 125 6.72 4.82 14.61
C ASP A 125 7.35 5.67 13.48
N GLU A 126 8.62 5.39 13.09
CA GLU A 126 9.38 6.28 12.22
C GLU A 126 9.86 5.57 10.95
N PHE A 127 10.79 4.62 11.07
CA PHE A 127 11.50 4.05 9.94
C PHE A 127 10.56 3.34 8.96
N SER A 128 9.67 2.49 9.46
CA SER A 128 8.71 1.77 8.64
C SER A 128 7.80 2.73 7.86
N HIS A 129 7.34 3.82 8.49
CA HIS A 129 6.51 4.82 7.84
C HIS A 129 7.26 5.55 6.72
N TYR A 130 8.53 5.92 6.91
CA TYR A 130 9.31 6.56 5.83
C TYR A 130 9.47 5.64 4.63
N VAL A 131 9.79 4.36 4.87
CA VAL A 131 9.93 3.37 3.78
C VAL A 131 8.59 3.10 3.10
N TYR A 132 7.50 3.04 3.86
CA TYR A 132 6.13 2.90 3.35
C TYR A 132 5.76 4.03 2.41
N TYR A 133 5.90 5.27 2.86
CA TYR A 133 5.56 6.44 2.06
C TYR A 133 6.45 6.57 0.83
N LEU A 134 7.75 6.26 0.95
CA LEU A 134 8.65 6.24 -0.21
C LEU A 134 8.16 5.24 -1.27
N GLY A 135 7.82 4.02 -0.87
CA GLY A 135 7.27 2.99 -1.76
C GLY A 135 5.94 3.43 -2.40
N PHE A 136 5.03 3.96 -1.59
CA PHE A 136 3.72 4.45 -2.03
C PHE A 136 3.84 5.60 -3.05
N VAL A 137 4.64 6.62 -2.73
CA VAL A 137 4.88 7.76 -3.64
C VAL A 137 5.52 7.30 -4.94
N LEU A 138 6.49 6.40 -4.88
CA LEU A 138 7.16 5.87 -6.06
C LEU A 138 6.20 5.15 -7.01
N MET A 139 5.33 4.28 -6.47
CA MET A 139 4.31 3.60 -7.29
C MET A 139 3.35 4.60 -7.96
N ASN A 140 2.89 5.61 -7.23
CA ASN A 140 1.99 6.63 -7.76
C ASN A 140 2.67 7.49 -8.84
N LEU A 141 3.91 7.94 -8.61
CA LEU A 141 4.67 8.70 -9.62
C LEU A 141 4.84 7.89 -10.91
N VAL A 142 5.17 6.60 -10.81
CA VAL A 142 5.28 5.74 -11.99
C VAL A 142 3.96 5.66 -12.75
N LEU A 143 2.83 5.49 -12.06
CA LEU A 143 1.51 5.47 -12.71
C LEU A 143 1.20 6.80 -13.43
N ILE A 144 1.49 7.94 -12.79
CA ILE A 144 1.32 9.27 -13.38
C ILE A 144 2.18 9.42 -14.64
N PHE A 145 3.47 9.05 -14.59
CA PHE A 145 4.35 9.10 -15.74
C PHE A 145 3.91 8.18 -16.88
N MET A 146 3.43 6.97 -16.55
CA MET A 146 2.89 6.06 -17.57
C MET A 146 1.62 6.61 -18.21
N GLU A 147 0.69 7.14 -17.43
CA GLU A 147 -0.54 7.75 -17.93
C GLU A 147 -0.25 8.97 -18.83
N TYR A 148 0.76 9.77 -18.47
CA TYR A 148 1.18 10.91 -19.26
C TYR A 148 1.76 10.49 -20.63
N ASN A 149 2.52 9.39 -20.68
CA ASN A 149 3.17 8.92 -21.91
C ASN A 149 2.27 8.03 -22.80
N VAL A 150 1.12 7.60 -22.30
CA VAL A 150 0.18 6.75 -23.04
C VAL A 150 -1.11 7.51 -23.29
N PRO A 151 -1.31 8.06 -24.50
CA PRO A 151 -2.54 8.78 -24.82
C PRO A 151 -3.78 7.91 -24.58
N ARG A 152 -4.75 8.47 -23.90
CA ARG A 152 -6.04 7.80 -23.70
C ARG A 152 -6.77 7.64 -25.02
N GLN A 153 -7.29 6.44 -25.26
CA GLN A 153 -8.07 6.13 -26.46
C GLN A 153 -9.50 6.72 -26.41
N LYS A 154 -9.98 7.08 -25.22
CA LYS A 154 -11.32 7.67 -25.04
C LYS A 154 -11.22 8.91 -24.15
N GLU A 155 -11.89 9.96 -24.59
CA GLU A 155 -12.07 11.16 -23.77
C GLU A 155 -12.83 10.84 -22.49
N MET A 156 -12.40 11.49 -21.40
CA MET A 156 -13.09 11.40 -20.12
C MET A 156 -14.33 12.29 -20.13
N VAL A 157 -15.47 11.74 -19.73
CA VAL A 157 -16.66 12.52 -19.49
C VAL A 157 -16.65 13.10 -18.05
N LYS A 158 -17.47 14.12 -17.78
CA LYS A 158 -17.52 14.80 -16.47
C LYS A 158 -17.66 13.81 -15.29
N LYS A 159 -18.44 12.74 -15.47
CA LYS A 159 -18.60 11.68 -14.48
C LYS A 159 -17.30 10.95 -14.16
N ASP A 160 -16.45 10.70 -15.16
CA ASP A 160 -15.16 10.03 -14.96
C ASP A 160 -14.22 10.90 -14.12
N TYR A 161 -14.16 12.22 -14.39
CA TYR A 161 -13.36 13.15 -13.59
C TYR A 161 -13.80 13.17 -12.12
N ILE A 162 -15.12 13.29 -11.84
CA ILE A 162 -15.63 13.28 -10.48
C ILE A 162 -15.24 11.98 -9.78
N PHE A 163 -15.45 10.84 -10.44
CA PHE A 163 -15.19 9.53 -9.84
C PHE A 163 -13.69 9.32 -9.54
N VAL A 164 -12.81 9.66 -10.49
CA VAL A 164 -11.35 9.55 -10.29
C VAL A 164 -10.89 10.48 -9.18
N SER A 165 -11.37 11.74 -9.16
CA SER A 165 -11.00 12.70 -8.11
C SER A 165 -11.43 12.25 -6.72
N LEU A 166 -12.66 11.72 -6.57
CA LEU A 166 -13.13 11.22 -5.27
C LEU A 166 -12.28 10.05 -4.77
N ASN A 167 -11.98 9.07 -5.63
CA ASN A 167 -11.12 7.95 -5.24
C ASN A 167 -9.69 8.40 -4.95
N ALA A 168 -9.13 9.32 -5.74
CA ALA A 168 -7.78 9.84 -5.53
C ALA A 168 -7.66 10.58 -4.19
N LEU A 169 -8.65 11.41 -3.83
CA LEU A 169 -8.71 12.05 -2.51
C LEU A 169 -8.79 11.03 -1.39
N PHE A 170 -9.62 9.99 -1.54
CA PHE A 170 -9.77 8.95 -0.54
C PHE A 170 -8.51 8.08 -0.37
N ILE A 171 -7.80 7.78 -1.45
CA ILE A 171 -6.55 6.98 -1.43
C ILE A 171 -5.37 7.81 -0.91
N GLY A 172 -5.39 9.13 -1.12
CA GLY A 172 -4.33 10.05 -0.71
C GLY A 172 -4.45 10.61 0.70
N LEU A 173 -5.60 10.37 1.37
CA LEU A 173 -5.83 10.71 2.78
C LEU A 173 -5.41 9.57 3.71
#